data_1c06be07a9717b8a3ad05370ca0016d8
#
_entry.id   1c06be07a9717b8a3ad05370ca0016d8
#
_cell.length_a   1.000
_cell.length_b   1.000
_cell.length_c   1.000
_cell.angle_alpha   90.00
_cell.angle_beta   90.00
_cell.angle_gamma   90.00
#
_symmetry.space_group_name_H-M   'P 1'
#
loop_
_entity.id
_entity.type
_entity.pdbx_description
1 polymer ?
#
loop_
_entity_poly.entity_id
_entity_poly.type
_entity_poly.pdbx_seq_one_letter_code
_entity_poly.pdbx_strand_id
1 'polypeptide(L)'
;MNQLDEILYTALTSDAAFNAAVGCRIRSTCFEVSPAEQDNVPLPSVIVIDFGSQDGQTTKDNTWESCEDQVQAGIEISASSPKEVHQLLRKARKAVASYVQNLDYDHQPELNKISRDGVQWDWMKPCYFDTLRYQCTLYDEADSDE
;
A
#
# COMPACT_ATOMS: atom_id res chain seq x y z
N MET A 1 6.64 -10.67 -2.21
CA MET A 1 5.68 -9.68 -1.69
C MET A 1 6.11 -9.26 -0.29
N ASN A 2 6.25 -7.99 -0.02
CA ASN A 2 6.51 -7.59 1.34
C ASN A 2 5.20 -7.63 2.15
N GLN A 3 5.31 -7.69 3.46
CA GLN A 3 4.13 -7.84 4.31
C GLN A 3 3.25 -6.57 4.30
N LEU A 4 3.84 -5.43 4.06
CA LEU A 4 3.13 -4.16 4.12
C LEU A 4 2.10 -4.03 2.99
N ASP A 5 2.44 -4.43 1.78
CA ASP A 5 1.49 -4.35 0.67
C ASP A 5 0.29 -5.28 0.86
N GLU A 6 0.50 -6.45 1.49
CA GLU A 6 -0.60 -7.33 1.86
C GLU A 6 -1.54 -6.65 2.85
N ILE A 7 -0.98 -5.99 3.86
CA ILE A 7 -1.76 -5.29 4.87
C ILE A 7 -2.59 -4.18 4.21
N LEU A 8 -1.96 -3.39 3.33
CA LEU A 8 -2.68 -2.32 2.65
C LEU A 8 -3.80 -2.87 1.76
N TYR A 9 -3.52 -3.91 1.00
CA TYR A 9 -4.52 -4.51 0.12
C TYR A 9 -5.70 -5.05 0.93
N THR A 10 -5.42 -5.78 2.01
CA THR A 10 -6.46 -6.34 2.86
C THR A 10 -7.28 -5.24 3.54
N ALA A 11 -6.61 -4.17 3.99
CA ALA A 11 -7.30 -3.05 4.61
C ALA A 11 -8.31 -2.41 3.67
N LEU A 12 -7.91 -2.19 2.42
CA LEU A 12 -8.80 -1.56 1.45
C LEU A 12 -9.93 -2.47 1.00
N THR A 13 -9.64 -3.74 0.76
CA THR A 13 -10.68 -4.68 0.30
C THR A 13 -11.65 -5.05 1.40
N SER A 14 -11.25 -4.93 2.66
CA SER A 14 -12.13 -5.22 3.80
C SER A 14 -13.02 -4.04 4.19
N ASP A 15 -12.74 -2.85 3.70
CA ASP A 15 -13.55 -1.66 3.98
C ASP A 15 -14.67 -1.56 2.96
N ALA A 16 -15.89 -1.86 3.39
CA ALA A 16 -17.03 -1.90 2.48
C ALA A 16 -17.30 -0.55 1.82
N ALA A 17 -17.15 0.54 2.57
CA ALA A 17 -17.42 1.87 2.04
C ALA A 17 -16.39 2.28 0.98
N PHE A 18 -15.11 2.01 1.23
CA PHE A 18 -14.07 2.32 0.26
C PHE A 18 -14.22 1.44 -0.99
N ASN A 19 -14.46 0.15 -0.78
CA ASN A 19 -14.63 -0.81 -1.88
C ASN A 19 -15.79 -0.39 -2.79
N ALA A 20 -16.91 0.04 -2.20
CA ALA A 20 -18.05 0.53 -2.97
C ALA A 20 -17.70 1.82 -3.72
N ALA A 21 -16.95 2.72 -3.09
CA ALA A 21 -16.60 4.00 -3.70
C ALA A 21 -15.74 3.84 -4.96
N VAL A 22 -14.92 2.79 -5.01
CA VAL A 22 -14.07 2.53 -6.18
C VAL A 22 -14.60 1.39 -7.05
N GLY A 23 -15.83 0.94 -6.81
CA GLY A 23 -16.46 -0.12 -7.61
C GLY A 23 -15.72 -1.43 -7.56
N CYS A 24 -15.13 -1.76 -6.43
CA CYS A 24 -14.34 -2.98 -6.21
C CYS A 24 -13.10 -3.09 -7.11
N ARG A 25 -12.65 -1.99 -7.68
CA ARG A 25 -11.49 -1.99 -8.60
C ARG A 25 -10.20 -1.75 -7.82
N ILE A 26 -9.87 -2.66 -6.94
CA ILE A 26 -8.65 -2.62 -6.14
C ILE A 26 -7.74 -3.74 -6.60
N ARG A 27 -6.56 -3.38 -7.07
CA ARG A 27 -5.58 -4.34 -7.59
C ARG A 27 -4.27 -4.21 -6.81
N SER A 28 -3.42 -5.20 -6.98
CA SER A 28 -2.09 -5.19 -6.39
C SER A 28 -1.07 -5.53 -7.46
N THR A 29 0.12 -4.94 -7.37
CA THR A 29 1.22 -5.28 -8.27
C THR A 29 1.70 -6.72 -8.09
N CYS A 30 1.26 -7.39 -7.03
CA CYS A 30 1.60 -8.79 -6.80
C CYS A 30 0.74 -9.75 -7.59
N PHE A 31 -0.35 -9.28 -8.18
CA PHE A 31 -1.23 -10.11 -9.00
C PHE A 31 -0.94 -9.87 -10.47
N GLU A 32 -0.92 -10.94 -11.26
CA GLU A 32 -0.77 -10.81 -12.69
C GLU A 32 -2.03 -10.20 -13.29
N VAL A 33 -1.84 -9.15 -14.07
CA VAL A 33 -2.93 -8.49 -14.80
C VAL A 33 -2.49 -8.36 -16.23
N SER A 34 -3.33 -8.74 -17.18
CA SER A 34 -2.98 -8.62 -18.58
C SER A 34 -2.82 -7.14 -18.96
N PRO A 35 -1.95 -6.82 -19.95
CA PRO A 35 -1.79 -5.43 -20.38
C PRO A 35 -3.10 -4.77 -20.81
N ALA A 36 -3.98 -5.52 -21.47
CA ALA A 36 -5.27 -4.99 -21.89
C ALA A 36 -6.15 -4.61 -20.69
N GLU A 37 -6.13 -5.41 -19.64
CA GLU A 37 -6.88 -5.10 -18.41
C GLU A 37 -6.31 -3.90 -17.71
N GLN A 38 -4.97 -3.76 -17.69
CA GLN A 38 -4.33 -2.60 -17.07
C GLN A 38 -4.72 -1.29 -17.77
N ASP A 39 -4.80 -1.33 -19.09
CA ASP A 39 -5.07 -0.13 -19.88
C ASP A 39 -6.54 0.27 -19.88
N ASN A 40 -7.43 -0.67 -19.66
CA ASN A 40 -8.87 -0.46 -19.81
C ASN A 40 -9.64 -0.47 -18.49
N VAL A 41 -8.96 -0.25 -17.38
CA VAL A 41 -9.64 -0.22 -16.07
C VAL A 41 -10.45 1.07 -15.95
N PRO A 42 -11.75 0.98 -15.65
CA PRO A 42 -12.56 2.18 -15.43
C PRO A 42 -12.08 2.98 -14.22
N LEU A 43 -12.34 4.27 -14.25
CA LEU A 43 -12.05 5.15 -13.12
C LEU A 43 -13.27 5.26 -12.21
N PRO A 44 -13.08 5.49 -10.92
CA PRO A 44 -11.82 5.49 -10.20
C PRO A 44 -11.24 4.08 -10.03
N SER A 45 -9.92 3.99 -9.93
CA SER A 45 -9.24 2.71 -9.73
C SER A 45 -8.11 2.86 -8.74
N VAL A 46 -7.72 1.74 -8.15
CA VAL A 46 -6.73 1.70 -7.08
C VAL A 46 -5.75 0.56 -7.34
N ILE A 47 -4.46 0.84 -7.16
CA ILE A 47 -3.42 -0.18 -7.19
C ILE A 47 -2.62 -0.09 -5.92
N VAL A 48 -2.44 -1.21 -5.24
CA VAL A 48 -1.50 -1.32 -4.13
C VAL A 48 -0.16 -1.73 -4.72
N ILE A 49 0.87 -0.96 -4.42
CA ILE A 49 2.19 -1.09 -5.04
C ILE A 49 3.21 -1.49 -3.98
N ASP A 50 4.03 -2.49 -4.31
CA ASP A 50 5.18 -2.86 -3.51
C ASP A 50 6.37 -2.02 -3.98
N PHE A 51 6.85 -1.12 -3.14
CA PHE A 51 8.03 -0.30 -3.44
C PHE A 51 9.33 -0.94 -2.97
N GLY A 52 9.25 -2.16 -2.46
CA GLY A 52 10.43 -2.89 -2.04
C GLY A 52 10.79 -2.68 -0.59
N SER A 53 11.95 -3.17 -0.25
CA SER A 53 12.46 -3.07 1.10
C SER A 53 13.92 -2.69 1.06
N GLN A 54 14.39 -2.15 2.18
CA GLN A 54 15.79 -1.81 2.36
C GLN A 54 16.21 -2.39 3.69
N ASP A 55 17.35 -3.06 3.69
CA ASP A 55 17.89 -3.62 4.92
C ASP A 55 18.22 -2.47 5.88
N GLY A 56 17.74 -2.63 7.10
CA GLY A 56 18.05 -1.71 8.17
C GLY A 56 19.30 -2.15 8.90
N GLN A 57 19.37 -1.80 10.17
CA GLN A 57 20.50 -2.16 10.98
C GLN A 57 20.42 -3.61 11.42
N THR A 58 21.55 -4.29 11.35
CA THR A 58 21.68 -5.61 11.98
C THR A 58 21.76 -5.44 13.47
N THR A 59 21.61 -6.54 14.20
CA THR A 59 21.81 -6.54 15.64
C THR A 59 23.27 -6.23 15.99
N LYS A 60 23.50 -5.93 17.25
CA LYS A 60 24.82 -5.46 17.70
C LYS A 60 25.96 -6.41 17.36
N ASP A 61 25.69 -7.67 17.25
CA ASP A 61 26.72 -8.68 17.01
C ASP A 61 27.01 -8.90 15.53
N ASN A 62 26.27 -8.26 14.65
CA ASN A 62 26.43 -8.40 13.19
C ASN A 62 26.32 -9.84 12.71
N THR A 63 25.58 -10.67 13.38
CA THR A 63 25.47 -12.08 13.01
C THR A 63 24.38 -12.35 11.99
N TRP A 64 23.56 -11.38 11.69
CA TRP A 64 22.39 -11.52 10.78
C TRP A 64 21.32 -12.45 11.33
N GLU A 65 21.35 -12.75 12.62
CA GLU A 65 20.31 -13.56 13.24
C GLU A 65 19.00 -12.80 13.38
N SER A 66 19.08 -11.48 13.49
CA SER A 66 17.92 -10.63 13.37
C SER A 66 18.31 -9.32 12.72
N CYS A 67 17.43 -8.80 11.93
CA CYS A 67 17.68 -7.53 11.24
C CYS A 67 16.38 -6.73 11.17
N GLU A 68 16.56 -5.44 11.04
CA GLU A 68 15.47 -4.49 10.87
C GLU A 68 15.37 -4.15 9.39
N ASP A 69 14.23 -4.47 8.79
CA ASP A 69 13.97 -4.15 7.40
C ASP A 69 13.03 -2.95 7.29
N GLN A 70 13.41 -2.00 6.46
CA GLN A 70 12.55 -0.88 6.10
C GLN A 70 11.78 -1.29 4.85
N VAL A 71 10.47 -1.45 4.97
CA VAL A 71 9.63 -1.83 3.83
C VAL A 71 8.74 -0.68 3.44
N GLN A 72 8.51 -0.54 2.14
CA GLN A 72 7.69 0.52 1.58
C GLN A 72 6.64 -0.06 0.67
N ALA A 73 5.44 0.47 0.78
CA ALA A 73 4.35 0.14 -0.11
C ALA A 73 3.45 1.35 -0.24
N GLY A 74 2.63 1.38 -1.26
CA GLY A 74 1.77 2.53 -1.48
C GLY A 74 0.45 2.17 -2.09
N ILE A 75 -0.42 3.17 -2.08
CA ILE A 75 -1.75 3.09 -2.67
C ILE A 75 -1.82 4.18 -3.72
N GLU A 76 -1.90 3.79 -4.98
CA GLU A 76 -2.08 4.73 -6.08
C GLU A 76 -3.54 4.78 -6.47
N ILE A 77 -4.11 5.97 -6.43
CA ILE A 77 -5.51 6.19 -6.79
C ILE A 77 -5.57 7.04 -8.05
N SER A 78 -6.31 6.57 -9.03
CA SER A 78 -6.55 7.25 -10.29
C SER A 78 -8.02 7.60 -10.41
N ALA A 79 -8.31 8.83 -10.78
CA ALA A 79 -9.69 9.31 -10.90
C ALA A 79 -9.78 10.40 -11.96
N SER A 80 -11.00 10.81 -12.27
CA SER A 80 -11.26 11.78 -13.35
C SER A 80 -11.06 13.22 -12.92
N SER A 81 -10.90 13.50 -11.63
CA SER A 81 -10.66 14.86 -11.15
C SER A 81 -9.74 14.86 -9.94
N PRO A 82 -8.97 15.95 -9.70
CA PRO A 82 -8.13 16.04 -8.51
C PRO A 82 -8.92 15.94 -7.21
N LYS A 83 -10.12 16.50 -7.19
CA LYS A 83 -10.97 16.44 -6.00
C LYS A 83 -11.33 15.00 -5.63
N GLU A 84 -11.67 14.20 -6.63
CA GLU A 84 -12.00 12.80 -6.42
C GLU A 84 -10.79 12.02 -5.91
N VAL A 85 -9.61 12.28 -6.46
CA VAL A 85 -8.37 11.66 -5.99
C VAL A 85 -8.15 11.97 -4.51
N HIS A 86 -8.29 13.24 -4.12
CA HIS A 86 -8.11 13.64 -2.73
C HIS A 86 -9.11 12.98 -1.79
N GLN A 87 -10.37 12.91 -2.22
CA GLN A 87 -11.40 12.29 -1.41
C GLN A 87 -11.15 10.81 -1.20
N LEU A 88 -10.74 10.11 -2.26
CA LEU A 88 -10.46 8.69 -2.18
C LEU A 88 -9.21 8.39 -1.38
N LEU A 89 -8.17 9.22 -1.51
CA LEU A 89 -6.97 9.06 -0.68
C LEU A 89 -7.28 9.20 0.80
N ARG A 90 -8.12 10.16 1.15
CA ARG A 90 -8.53 10.35 2.53
C ARG A 90 -9.28 9.13 3.06
N LYS A 91 -10.18 8.59 2.25
CA LYS A 91 -10.92 7.38 2.61
C LYS A 91 -10.00 6.17 2.74
N ALA A 92 -9.04 6.04 1.82
CA ALA A 92 -8.07 4.96 1.87
C ALA A 92 -7.22 5.02 3.14
N ARG A 93 -6.72 6.21 3.47
CA ARG A 93 -5.93 6.41 4.68
C ARG A 93 -6.71 6.03 5.93
N LYS A 94 -7.99 6.41 5.97
CA LYS A 94 -8.87 6.09 7.08
C LYS A 94 -9.12 4.58 7.19
N ALA A 95 -9.32 3.92 6.05
CA ALA A 95 -9.51 2.47 6.01
C ALA A 95 -8.29 1.73 6.53
N VAL A 96 -7.09 2.15 6.12
CA VAL A 96 -5.85 1.55 6.59
C VAL A 96 -5.68 1.75 8.09
N ALA A 97 -5.90 2.96 8.56
CA ALA A 97 -5.77 3.25 10.00
C ALA A 97 -6.72 2.39 10.83
N SER A 98 -7.97 2.27 10.39
CA SER A 98 -8.97 1.47 11.09
C SER A 98 -8.59 -0.01 11.11
N TYR A 99 -8.13 -0.52 9.98
CA TYR A 99 -7.74 -1.93 9.88
C TYR A 99 -6.56 -2.24 10.80
N VAL A 100 -5.53 -1.39 10.78
CA VAL A 100 -4.34 -1.60 11.59
C VAL A 100 -4.67 -1.54 13.09
N GLN A 101 -5.52 -0.62 13.49
CA GLN A 101 -5.93 -0.50 14.89
C GLN A 101 -6.67 -1.72 15.40
N ASN A 102 -7.32 -2.47 14.51
CA ASN A 102 -8.07 -3.67 14.87
C ASN A 102 -7.26 -4.95 14.81
N LEU A 103 -5.99 -4.86 14.39
CA LEU A 103 -5.10 -6.01 14.44
C LEU A 103 -4.62 -6.26 15.87
N ASP A 104 -4.27 -7.51 16.17
CA ASP A 104 -3.66 -7.86 17.43
C ASP A 104 -2.38 -7.06 17.64
N TYR A 105 -2.12 -6.66 18.87
CA TYR A 105 -0.97 -5.83 19.19
C TYR A 105 0.33 -6.38 18.61
N ASP A 106 0.53 -7.70 18.68
CA ASP A 106 1.74 -8.33 18.19
C ASP A 106 1.88 -8.34 16.68
N HIS A 107 0.78 -8.05 15.96
CA HIS A 107 0.75 -8.08 14.50
C HIS A 107 0.58 -6.69 13.89
N GLN A 108 0.53 -5.65 14.71
CA GLN A 108 0.38 -4.29 14.20
C GLN A 108 1.69 -3.81 13.61
N PRO A 109 1.70 -3.35 12.35
CA PRO A 109 2.91 -2.77 11.78
C PRO A 109 3.20 -1.43 12.42
N GLU A 110 4.48 -1.13 12.56
CA GLU A 110 4.92 0.18 13.03
C GLU A 110 5.10 1.08 11.82
N LEU A 111 4.08 1.88 11.53
CA LEU A 111 4.11 2.79 10.38
C LEU A 111 4.92 4.03 10.73
N ASN A 112 6.17 4.04 10.29
CA ASN A 112 7.13 5.10 10.63
C ASN A 112 6.88 6.38 9.84
N LYS A 113 6.38 6.25 8.64
CA LYS A 113 6.26 7.39 7.75
C LYS A 113 5.10 7.18 6.79
N ILE A 114 4.31 8.23 6.62
CA ILE A 114 3.24 8.27 5.63
C ILE A 114 3.45 9.56 4.83
N SER A 115 3.50 9.43 3.52
CA SER A 115 3.71 10.59 2.65
C SER A 115 2.86 10.47 1.40
N ARG A 116 2.75 11.57 0.68
CA ARG A 116 1.97 11.66 -0.54
C ARG A 116 2.82 12.33 -1.61
N ASP A 117 2.74 11.81 -2.84
CA ASP A 117 3.54 12.34 -3.96
C ASP A 117 2.96 13.63 -4.53
N GLY A 118 1.67 13.85 -4.40
CA GLY A 118 0.96 14.96 -5.01
C GLY A 118 0.20 14.53 -6.24
N VAL A 119 -0.88 15.25 -6.54
CA VAL A 119 -1.73 14.90 -7.68
C VAL A 119 -0.99 15.24 -8.97
N GLN A 120 -0.99 14.29 -9.91
CA GLN A 120 -0.36 14.41 -11.20
C GLN A 120 -1.34 14.01 -12.30
N TRP A 121 -1.06 14.48 -13.50
CA TRP A 121 -1.84 14.11 -14.69
C TRP A 121 -1.10 13.05 -15.48
N ASP A 122 -1.81 11.98 -15.84
CA ASP A 122 -1.26 10.91 -16.67
C ASP A 122 -1.76 11.10 -18.11
N TRP A 123 -0.85 11.41 -19.02
CA TRP A 123 -1.18 11.64 -20.42
C TRP A 123 -1.51 10.34 -21.17
N MET A 124 -0.99 9.23 -20.71
CA MET A 124 -1.19 7.93 -21.37
C MET A 124 -2.57 7.37 -21.06
N LYS A 125 -3.02 7.58 -19.83
CA LYS A 125 -4.37 7.26 -19.39
C LYS A 125 -4.97 8.55 -18.89
N PRO A 126 -5.80 9.25 -19.68
CA PRO A 126 -6.23 10.60 -19.30
C PRO A 126 -6.95 10.59 -17.95
N CYS A 127 -6.20 10.72 -16.90
CA CYS A 127 -6.70 10.72 -15.54
C CYS A 127 -5.73 11.45 -14.61
N TYR A 128 -6.22 11.81 -13.44
CA TYR A 128 -5.37 12.31 -12.36
C TYR A 128 -5.06 11.16 -11.42
N PHE A 129 -3.86 11.18 -10.86
CA PHE A 129 -3.47 10.14 -9.90
C PHE A 129 -2.59 10.74 -8.82
N ASP A 130 -2.56 10.06 -7.69
CA ASP A 130 -1.67 10.38 -6.58
C ASP A 130 -1.35 9.08 -5.84
N THR A 131 -0.21 9.03 -5.21
CA THR A 131 0.24 7.86 -4.47
C THR A 131 0.41 8.21 -3.00
N LEU A 132 -0.23 7.43 -2.15
CA LEU A 132 -0.06 7.50 -0.71
C LEU A 132 0.97 6.44 -0.33
N ARG A 133 2.12 6.87 0.18
CA ARG A 133 3.23 5.98 0.50
C ARG A 133 3.30 5.71 1.98
N TYR A 134 3.49 4.45 2.30
CA TYR A 134 3.70 4.00 3.68
C TYR A 134 5.08 3.39 3.80
N GLN A 135 5.71 3.62 4.93
CA GLN A 135 6.95 2.96 5.29
C GLN A 135 6.78 2.37 6.67
N CYS A 136 7.22 1.16 6.85
CA CYS A 136 7.24 0.57 8.17
C CYS A 136 8.52 -0.20 8.40
N THR A 137 8.81 -0.43 9.68
CA THR A 137 9.94 -1.24 10.10
C THR A 137 9.43 -2.62 10.47
N LEU A 138 10.00 -3.65 9.86
CA LEU A 138 9.74 -5.02 10.22
C LEU A 138 11.01 -5.62 10.79
N TYR A 139 10.84 -6.44 11.81
CA TYR A 139 11.95 -7.17 12.42
C TYR A 139 11.88 -8.61 11.98
N ASP A 140 12.94 -9.08 11.38
CA ASP A 140 13.03 -10.44 10.87
C ASP A 140 14.14 -11.17 11.59
N GLU A 141 13.83 -12.37 12.08
CA GLU A 141 14.81 -13.23 12.72
C GLU A 141 15.15 -14.35 11.77
N ALA A 142 16.44 -14.60 11.58
CA ALA A 142 16.91 -15.52 10.55
C ALA A 142 16.37 -16.95 10.72
N ASP A 143 16.08 -17.39 11.91
CA ASP A 143 15.56 -18.71 12.19
C ASP A 143 14.08 -18.74 12.56
N SER A 144 13.39 -17.64 12.34
CA SER A 144 11.99 -17.50 12.73
C SER A 144 11.03 -18.29 11.86
N ASP A 145 11.45 -18.72 10.72
CA ASP A 145 10.62 -19.39 9.74
C ASP A 145 10.48 -20.89 9.95
N GLU A 146 11.11 -21.42 10.97
CA GLU A 146 11.12 -22.86 11.23
C GLU A 146 9.90 -23.41 11.98
#